data_58b951d3769fafeae142b2f3dc28e2d3
#
_entry.id   58b951d3769fafeae142b2f3dc28e2d3
#
_cell.length_a   1.000
_cell.length_b   1.000
_cell.length_c   1.000
_cell.angle_alpha   90.00
_cell.angle_beta   90.00
_cell.angle_gamma   90.00
#
_symmetry.space_group_name_H-M   'P 1'
#
loop_
_entity.id
_entity.type
_entity.pdbx_description
1 polymer ?
#
loop_
_entity_poly.entity_id
_entity_poly.type
_entity_poly.pdbx_seq_one_letter_code
_entity_poly.pdbx_strand_id
1 'polypeptide(L)'
;LAERDRINKRFQNPKFKRFVSVTQLMIFSNNMEYDDTDVQAIQGAFYASPSYLEPQFNYFREEEVLNWTALLKPLSEDTELHVLKDNNLEVIRSNPEFITNKEPNRPTNLICTSLLSRERLAFVLRYALAYVHETDGLQKHVMRYPQLFASKAIERKLNDGIKKGIIWHTQGSGKTALAYYNVRFLTDYFQQRQIVPKFYFIVDRIDLLTQAHREFTSRGLTVHTIDSRDAFSRDIKATQVIHNHSGKPEITVVNIQKFKDDPDVVSTKDYDVTIQRVYFLDEVHRSYNPKGSFLANLDQSDRNAVKIGLTGTPLLGDDYNSRTLFGDYIHKYYYNASIADGYTLRLIREEIATNYKIALQQALAEAEVLQGDVDRKLVYAHPAFVEPMLDYIVTDFEKSRGALNDASIGGMVICDSAEQARQLFELFNAKYAKSPVSTESAANEPDFPLLKQAAETSGFYRVKRKQNNQVTSAALILHDVGCKEERKDWVEDFKVGKLDFLFVYNSCSPASMPNA
;
A
#
# COMPACT_ATOMS: atom_id res chain seq x y z
N LEU A 1 1.11 -23.07 5.45
CA LEU A 1 -0.24 -22.52 5.73
C LEU A 1 -0.82 -23.13 7.01
N ALA A 2 -0.85 -24.47 7.17
CA ALA A 2 -1.41 -25.15 8.35
C ALA A 2 -0.79 -24.66 9.67
N GLU A 3 0.54 -24.53 9.74
CA GLU A 3 1.22 -24.00 10.93
C GLU A 3 0.90 -22.53 11.20
N ARG A 4 0.80 -21.72 10.16
CA ARG A 4 0.34 -20.33 10.27
C ARG A 4 -1.04 -20.26 10.93
N ASP A 5 -1.99 -21.03 10.41
CA ASP A 5 -3.36 -21.04 10.90
C ASP A 5 -3.44 -21.58 12.34
N ARG A 6 -2.60 -22.58 12.65
CA ARG A 6 -2.48 -23.13 14.00
C ARG A 6 -1.95 -22.07 14.99
N ILE A 7 -0.94 -21.33 14.63
CA ILE A 7 -0.36 -20.29 15.49
C ILE A 7 -1.33 -19.12 15.66
N ASN A 8 -2.00 -18.69 14.59
CA ASN A 8 -3.03 -17.65 14.67
C ASN A 8 -4.14 -18.03 15.67
N LYS A 9 -4.67 -19.26 15.57
CA LYS A 9 -5.66 -19.76 16.53
C LYS A 9 -5.14 -19.77 17.98
N ARG A 10 -3.86 -20.06 18.20
CA ARG A 10 -3.25 -20.01 19.53
C ARG A 10 -3.16 -18.58 20.05
N PHE A 11 -2.76 -17.61 19.24
CA PHE A 11 -2.66 -16.23 19.66
C PHE A 11 -4.00 -15.57 19.94
N GLN A 12 -5.08 -16.05 19.34
CA GLN A 12 -6.43 -15.64 19.68
C GLN A 12 -6.89 -16.13 21.06
N ASN A 13 -6.24 -17.17 21.61
CA ASN A 13 -6.58 -17.71 22.92
C ASN A 13 -6.00 -16.81 24.04
N PRO A 14 -6.83 -16.31 24.98
CA PRO A 14 -6.39 -15.46 26.08
C PRO A 14 -5.23 -16.03 26.93
N LYS A 15 -5.14 -17.36 27.03
CA LYS A 15 -4.04 -18.04 27.76
C LYS A 15 -2.66 -17.78 27.14
N PHE A 16 -2.60 -17.49 25.84
CA PHE A 16 -1.36 -17.27 25.11
C PHE A 16 -1.04 -15.79 24.84
N LYS A 17 -1.82 -14.85 25.35
CA LYS A 17 -1.57 -13.41 25.17
C LYS A 17 -0.15 -12.99 25.56
N ARG A 18 0.45 -13.60 26.57
CA ARG A 18 1.85 -13.30 26.95
C ARG A 18 2.85 -13.60 25.84
N PHE A 19 2.61 -14.64 25.01
CA PHE A 19 3.46 -14.93 23.87
C PHE A 19 3.41 -13.83 22.81
N VAL A 20 2.24 -13.25 22.56
CA VAL A 20 2.12 -12.09 21.67
C VAL A 20 2.96 -10.94 22.17
N SER A 21 2.97 -10.68 23.49
CA SER A 21 3.73 -9.57 24.08
C SER A 21 5.24 -9.76 23.99
N VAL A 22 5.75 -10.97 24.23
CA VAL A 22 7.21 -11.24 24.29
C VAL A 22 7.82 -11.61 22.94
N THR A 23 7.05 -12.24 22.04
CA THR A 23 7.54 -12.64 20.72
C THR A 23 7.59 -11.44 19.78
N GLN A 24 8.76 -11.10 19.26
CA GLN A 24 8.94 -9.96 18.38
C GLN A 24 8.87 -10.36 16.91
N LEU A 25 9.38 -11.53 16.56
CA LEU A 25 9.47 -12.00 15.20
C LEU A 25 9.13 -13.49 15.14
N MET A 26 8.32 -13.87 14.16
CA MET A 26 8.05 -15.24 13.77
C MET A 26 8.56 -15.47 12.35
N ILE A 27 9.20 -16.59 12.11
CA ILE A 27 9.72 -16.95 10.81
C ILE A 27 9.16 -18.32 10.41
N PHE A 28 8.71 -18.41 9.17
CA PHE A 28 8.21 -19.63 8.58
C PHE A 28 9.00 -19.90 7.30
N SER A 29 9.46 -21.15 7.17
CA SER A 29 10.08 -21.63 5.95
C SER A 29 9.46 -22.97 5.60
N ASN A 30 9.35 -23.26 4.33
CA ASN A 30 9.00 -24.57 3.82
C ASN A 30 10.17 -25.13 2.99
N ASN A 31 10.15 -26.42 2.72
CA ASN A 31 11.19 -27.07 1.92
C ASN A 31 10.98 -26.92 0.40
N MET A 32 10.00 -26.15 -0.01
CA MET A 32 9.71 -25.93 -1.43
C MET A 32 10.58 -24.82 -1.97
N GLU A 33 11.12 -25.00 -3.14
CA GLU A 33 11.80 -23.95 -3.87
C GLU A 33 10.79 -22.86 -4.27
N TYR A 34 11.25 -21.64 -4.23
CA TYR A 34 10.48 -20.50 -4.68
C TYR A 34 10.88 -20.16 -6.11
N ASP A 35 9.91 -20.12 -7.02
CA ASP A 35 10.12 -19.67 -8.38
C ASP A 35 9.68 -18.20 -8.49
N ASP A 36 10.60 -17.33 -8.90
CA ASP A 36 10.34 -15.89 -9.09
C ASP A 36 9.30 -15.62 -10.18
N THR A 37 9.09 -16.58 -11.08
CA THR A 37 8.09 -16.49 -12.15
C THR A 37 6.70 -16.92 -11.72
N ASP A 38 6.60 -17.61 -10.56
CA ASP A 38 5.31 -18.06 -10.03
C ASP A 38 4.51 -16.88 -9.45
N VAL A 39 3.31 -16.71 -9.99
CA VAL A 39 2.39 -15.64 -9.58
C VAL A 39 1.59 -16.03 -8.34
N GLN A 40 1.68 -17.30 -7.90
CA GLN A 40 0.99 -17.75 -6.70
C GLN A 40 1.70 -17.20 -5.44
N ALA A 41 1.01 -16.30 -4.77
CA ALA A 41 1.41 -15.82 -3.46
C ALA A 41 1.55 -17.00 -2.48
N ILE A 42 2.52 -16.97 -1.59
CA ILE A 42 2.63 -17.90 -0.44
C ILE A 42 3.33 -19.23 -0.77
N GLN A 43 4.37 -19.19 -1.55
CA GLN A 43 5.37 -20.25 -1.58
C GLN A 43 6.70 -19.73 -1.03
N GLY A 44 7.45 -20.55 -0.32
CA GLY A 44 8.77 -20.20 0.22
C GLY A 44 8.78 -19.74 1.67
N ALA A 45 9.48 -18.67 1.95
CA ALA A 45 9.75 -18.19 3.30
C ALA A 45 9.02 -16.89 3.60
N PHE A 46 8.50 -16.78 4.82
CA PHE A 46 7.82 -15.56 5.26
C PHE A 46 8.02 -15.32 6.76
N TYR A 47 7.79 -14.07 7.16
CA TYR A 47 7.94 -13.63 8.54
C TYR A 47 6.81 -12.68 8.94
N ALA A 48 6.57 -12.61 10.24
CA ALA A 48 5.56 -11.74 10.83
C ALA A 48 5.99 -11.29 12.23
N SER A 49 5.40 -10.22 12.71
CA SER A 49 5.36 -9.94 14.14
C SER A 49 4.00 -10.39 14.68
N PRO A 50 3.92 -11.11 15.80
CA PRO A 50 2.64 -11.52 16.36
C PRO A 50 1.84 -10.31 16.80
N SER A 51 0.54 -10.35 16.59
CA SER A 51 -0.38 -9.27 16.95
C SER A 51 -1.58 -9.82 17.73
N TYR A 52 -2.31 -8.96 18.43
CA TYR A 52 -3.53 -9.36 19.16
C TYR A 52 -4.70 -9.66 18.22
N LEU A 53 -4.65 -9.10 17.03
CA LEU A 53 -5.48 -9.50 15.90
C LEU A 53 -4.73 -10.51 15.03
N GLU A 54 -5.09 -10.64 13.77
CA GLU A 54 -4.41 -11.54 12.86
C GLU A 54 -3.06 -10.97 12.43
N PRO A 55 -1.93 -11.67 12.65
CA PRO A 55 -0.62 -11.19 12.24
C PRO A 55 -0.50 -11.19 10.72
N GLN A 56 0.06 -10.12 10.17
CA GLN A 56 0.34 -10.02 8.74
C GLN A 56 1.65 -10.72 8.41
N PHE A 57 1.57 -11.77 7.59
CA PHE A 57 2.73 -12.50 7.10
C PHE A 57 3.29 -11.83 5.86
N ASN A 58 4.56 -11.49 5.91
CA ASN A 58 5.30 -10.88 4.82
C ASN A 58 6.20 -11.90 4.16
N TYR A 59 6.25 -11.91 2.85
CA TYR A 59 7.25 -12.62 2.09
C TYR A 59 8.65 -12.15 2.44
N PHE A 60 9.63 -13.04 2.32
CA PHE A 60 11.04 -12.69 2.38
C PHE A 60 11.73 -13.12 1.09
N ARG A 61 12.33 -12.15 0.42
CA ARG A 61 13.28 -12.34 -0.67
C ARG A 61 14.55 -11.62 -0.32
N GLU A 62 15.70 -12.27 -0.52
CA GLU A 62 17.00 -11.63 -0.33
C GLU A 62 17.36 -10.86 -1.60
N GLU A 63 17.67 -9.58 -1.45
CA GLU A 63 18.05 -8.71 -2.57
C GLU A 63 19.54 -8.33 -2.57
N GLU A 64 20.28 -8.72 -1.54
CA GLU A 64 21.70 -8.44 -1.43
C GLU A 64 22.53 -9.68 -1.71
N VAL A 65 23.68 -9.48 -2.33
CA VAL A 65 24.67 -10.54 -2.52
C VAL A 65 25.32 -10.85 -1.18
N LEU A 66 25.18 -12.08 -0.71
CA LEU A 66 25.67 -12.52 0.57
C LEU A 66 27.05 -13.19 0.45
N ASN A 67 27.91 -12.92 1.41
CA ASN A 67 29.17 -13.64 1.56
C ASN A 67 28.94 -14.91 2.41
N TRP A 68 28.60 -16.02 1.74
CA TRP A 68 28.29 -17.28 2.39
C TRP A 68 29.44 -17.82 3.26
N THR A 69 30.67 -17.64 2.83
CA THR A 69 31.87 -18.08 3.58
C THR A 69 32.00 -17.36 4.92
N ALA A 70 31.61 -16.09 4.96
CA ALA A 70 31.62 -15.30 6.20
C ALA A 70 30.42 -15.62 7.11
N LEU A 71 29.26 -15.95 6.52
CA LEU A 71 28.02 -16.19 7.25
C LEU A 71 27.91 -17.62 7.80
N LEU A 72 28.38 -18.60 7.07
CA LEU A 72 28.16 -20.01 7.36
C LEU A 72 29.48 -20.77 7.47
N LYS A 73 29.60 -21.55 8.53
CA LYS A 73 30.62 -22.58 8.67
C LYS A 73 29.94 -23.93 8.44
N PRO A 74 30.40 -24.74 7.48
CA PRO A 74 29.87 -26.09 7.28
C PRO A 74 30.02 -26.93 8.55
N LEU A 75 29.03 -27.69 8.88
CA LEU A 75 29.13 -28.69 9.94
C LEU A 75 30.08 -29.80 9.50
N SER A 76 30.85 -30.36 10.44
CA SER A 76 31.58 -31.61 10.18
C SER A 76 30.57 -32.75 9.98
N GLU A 77 30.95 -33.77 9.19
CA GLU A 77 30.12 -34.95 8.97
C GLU A 77 29.73 -35.66 10.27
N ASP A 78 30.65 -35.72 11.23
CA ASP A 78 30.37 -36.30 12.55
C ASP A 78 29.32 -35.53 13.32
N THR A 79 29.36 -34.21 13.27
CA THR A 79 28.35 -33.35 13.93
C THR A 79 26.99 -33.50 13.25
N GLU A 80 26.95 -33.51 11.92
CA GLU A 80 25.72 -33.75 11.15
C GLU A 80 25.10 -35.09 11.52
N LEU A 81 25.92 -36.17 11.50
CA LEU A 81 25.46 -37.48 11.84
C LEU A 81 24.95 -37.58 13.28
N HIS A 82 25.65 -36.95 14.21
CA HIS A 82 25.23 -36.88 15.61
C HIS A 82 23.85 -36.23 15.76
N VAL A 83 23.64 -35.06 15.12
CA VAL A 83 22.37 -34.35 15.15
C VAL A 83 21.24 -35.18 14.53
N LEU A 84 21.51 -35.87 13.42
CA LEU A 84 20.52 -36.75 12.78
C LEU A 84 20.16 -37.96 13.65
N LYS A 85 21.13 -38.55 14.31
CA LYS A 85 20.92 -39.68 15.25
C LYS A 85 20.06 -39.26 16.44
N ASP A 86 20.37 -38.14 17.06
CA ASP A 86 19.62 -37.63 18.21
C ASP A 86 18.15 -37.38 17.87
N ASN A 87 17.84 -37.11 16.60
CA ASN A 87 16.49 -36.89 16.12
C ASN A 87 15.86 -38.12 15.42
N ASN A 88 16.52 -39.25 15.39
CA ASN A 88 16.09 -40.45 14.65
C ASN A 88 15.85 -40.19 13.15
N LEU A 89 16.67 -39.33 12.54
CA LEU A 89 16.54 -38.88 11.16
C LEU A 89 17.71 -39.35 10.26
N GLU A 90 18.52 -40.34 10.65
CA GLU A 90 19.68 -40.78 9.88
C GLU A 90 19.33 -41.18 8.43
N VAL A 91 18.14 -41.76 8.25
CA VAL A 91 17.66 -42.23 6.93
C VAL A 91 17.51 -41.09 5.91
N ILE A 92 17.30 -39.83 6.35
CA ILE A 92 17.10 -38.71 5.41
C ILE A 92 18.41 -38.21 4.81
N ARG A 93 19.58 -38.62 5.32
CA ARG A 93 20.89 -38.12 4.88
C ARG A 93 21.15 -38.34 3.39
N SER A 94 20.60 -39.40 2.82
CA SER A 94 20.72 -39.72 1.39
C SER A 94 19.59 -39.12 0.53
N ASN A 95 18.59 -38.46 1.13
CA ASN A 95 17.50 -37.90 0.37
C ASN A 95 17.96 -36.67 -0.41
N PRO A 96 17.62 -36.57 -1.72
CA PRO A 96 17.95 -35.40 -2.52
C PRO A 96 17.46 -34.11 -1.90
N GLU A 97 16.26 -34.10 -1.32
CA GLU A 97 15.68 -32.93 -0.63
C GLU A 97 16.53 -32.48 0.57
N PHE A 98 17.06 -33.40 1.36
CA PHE A 98 17.95 -33.07 2.48
C PHE A 98 19.26 -32.44 1.99
N ILE A 99 19.82 -32.94 0.89
CA ILE A 99 21.04 -32.42 0.29
C ILE A 99 20.77 -31.00 -0.25
N THR A 100 19.67 -30.81 -0.99
CA THR A 100 19.26 -29.50 -1.52
C THR A 100 18.98 -28.49 -0.41
N ASN A 101 18.33 -28.93 0.68
CA ASN A 101 18.00 -28.04 1.81
C ASN A 101 19.23 -27.59 2.61
N LYS A 102 20.38 -28.22 2.45
CA LYS A 102 21.63 -27.75 3.04
C LYS A 102 22.28 -26.60 2.26
N GLU A 103 21.85 -26.35 1.04
CA GLU A 103 22.36 -25.23 0.25
C GLU A 103 21.86 -23.89 0.80
N PRO A 104 22.76 -23.01 1.28
CA PRO A 104 22.38 -21.80 1.99
C PRO A 104 21.69 -20.75 1.11
N ASN A 105 21.90 -20.79 -0.20
CA ASN A 105 21.37 -19.83 -1.16
C ASN A 105 19.99 -20.21 -1.71
N ARG A 106 19.44 -21.34 -1.31
CA ARG A 106 18.06 -21.70 -1.69
C ARG A 106 17.06 -20.72 -1.07
N PRO A 107 16.02 -20.30 -1.81
CA PRO A 107 15.06 -19.28 -1.34
C PRO A 107 14.46 -19.59 0.04
N THR A 108 14.13 -20.85 0.30
CA THR A 108 13.58 -21.27 1.60
C THR A 108 14.58 -21.17 2.76
N ASN A 109 15.87 -21.27 2.47
CA ASN A 109 16.94 -21.17 3.47
C ASN A 109 17.39 -19.72 3.68
N LEU A 110 17.29 -18.88 2.67
CA LEU A 110 17.73 -17.50 2.71
C LEU A 110 17.14 -16.72 3.89
N ILE A 111 15.90 -16.97 4.26
CA ILE A 111 15.30 -16.31 5.42
C ILE A 111 16.04 -16.64 6.72
N CYS A 112 16.46 -17.90 6.90
CA CYS A 112 17.18 -18.31 8.11
C CYS A 112 18.65 -17.88 8.08
N THR A 113 19.28 -17.91 6.93
CA THR A 113 20.71 -17.62 6.78
C THR A 113 21.02 -16.13 6.68
N SER A 114 20.17 -15.35 6.00
CA SER A 114 20.37 -13.91 5.82
C SER A 114 19.65 -13.07 6.86
N LEU A 115 18.35 -13.28 7.05
CA LEU A 115 17.54 -12.47 7.99
C LEU A 115 18.01 -12.67 9.45
N LEU A 116 18.44 -13.89 9.80
CA LEU A 116 18.97 -14.20 11.12
C LEU A 116 20.48 -13.95 11.25
N SER A 117 21.17 -13.47 10.22
CA SER A 117 22.54 -12.98 10.39
C SER A 117 22.56 -11.89 11.47
N ARG A 118 23.64 -11.83 12.23
CA ARG A 118 23.74 -10.94 13.40
C ARG A 118 23.40 -9.48 13.08
N GLU A 119 23.94 -8.96 12.00
CA GLU A 119 23.73 -7.56 11.60
C GLU A 119 22.28 -7.32 11.13
N ARG A 120 21.75 -8.26 10.33
CA ARG A 120 20.39 -8.16 9.79
C ARG A 120 19.34 -8.27 10.89
N LEU A 121 19.50 -9.26 11.78
CA LEU A 121 18.60 -9.44 12.91
C LEU A 121 18.63 -8.25 13.86
N ALA A 122 19.83 -7.71 14.15
CA ALA A 122 19.96 -6.50 14.96
C ALA A 122 19.24 -5.30 14.31
N PHE A 123 19.36 -5.13 12.99
CA PHE A 123 18.63 -4.10 12.25
C PHE A 123 17.11 -4.30 12.34
N VAL A 124 16.64 -5.52 12.11
CA VAL A 124 15.20 -5.84 12.17
C VAL A 124 14.62 -5.57 13.55
N LEU A 125 15.26 -6.05 14.59
CA LEU A 125 14.78 -5.85 15.97
C LEU A 125 14.80 -4.39 16.41
N ARG A 126 15.77 -3.60 15.93
CA ARG A 126 15.92 -2.21 16.32
C ARG A 126 15.06 -1.25 15.52
N TYR A 127 14.91 -1.45 14.21
CA TYR A 127 14.29 -0.48 13.30
C TYR A 127 13.07 -0.99 12.55
N ALA A 128 12.96 -2.30 12.32
CA ALA A 128 11.94 -2.85 11.44
C ALA A 128 10.62 -3.22 12.16
N LEU A 129 10.56 -3.08 13.47
CA LEU A 129 9.36 -3.33 14.26
C LEU A 129 8.67 -2.02 14.62
N ALA A 130 7.36 -1.96 14.44
CA ALA A 130 6.52 -0.84 14.84
C ALA A 130 5.38 -1.31 15.73
N TYR A 131 5.09 -0.55 16.78
CA TYR A 131 3.92 -0.71 17.62
C TYR A 131 2.91 0.35 17.17
N VAL A 132 1.78 -0.10 16.63
CA VAL A 132 0.81 0.75 15.95
C VAL A 132 -0.48 0.79 16.76
N HIS A 133 -0.92 1.98 17.12
CA HIS A 133 -2.21 2.19 17.76
C HIS A 133 -3.29 2.33 16.69
N GLU A 134 -4.07 1.29 16.51
CA GLU A 134 -5.21 1.25 15.58
C GLU A 134 -6.52 1.34 16.36
N THR A 135 -7.65 1.46 15.67
CA THR A 135 -8.99 1.52 16.28
C THR A 135 -9.28 0.32 17.17
N ASP A 136 -8.77 -0.84 16.78
CA ASP A 136 -8.98 -2.12 17.46
C ASP A 136 -7.92 -2.43 18.53
N GLY A 137 -7.04 -1.48 18.80
CA GLY A 137 -6.01 -1.57 19.82
C GLY A 137 -4.58 -1.58 19.30
N LEU A 138 -3.65 -1.99 20.16
CA LEU A 138 -2.23 -2.01 19.84
C LEU A 138 -1.88 -3.21 18.95
N GLN A 139 -1.33 -2.92 17.78
CA GLN A 139 -0.84 -3.91 16.83
C GLN A 139 0.69 -3.86 16.71
N LYS A 140 1.31 -4.98 16.34
CA LYS A 140 2.73 -5.03 15.99
C LYS A 140 2.87 -5.25 14.49
N HIS A 141 3.60 -4.35 13.85
CA HIS A 141 3.93 -4.45 12.43
C HIS A 141 5.42 -4.69 12.25
N VAL A 142 5.78 -5.48 11.27
CA VAL A 142 7.17 -5.66 10.85
C VAL A 142 7.35 -5.13 9.43
N MET A 143 8.47 -4.49 9.20
CA MET A 143 8.87 -3.96 7.89
C MET A 143 8.83 -5.08 6.83
N ARG A 144 8.23 -4.82 5.68
CA ARG A 144 8.27 -5.73 4.53
C ARG A 144 9.68 -5.76 3.93
N TYR A 145 10.07 -6.85 3.28
CA TYR A 145 11.43 -6.96 2.72
C TYR A 145 11.78 -5.82 1.71
N PRO A 146 10.87 -5.33 0.84
CA PRO A 146 11.21 -4.21 -0.04
C PRO A 146 11.48 -2.92 0.73
N GLN A 147 10.82 -2.72 1.88
CA GLN A 147 11.10 -1.58 2.76
C GLN A 147 12.45 -1.73 3.47
N LEU A 148 12.77 -2.95 3.91
CA LEU A 148 14.06 -3.27 4.53
C LEU A 148 15.22 -3.00 3.56
N PHE A 149 15.14 -3.53 2.35
CA PHE A 149 16.20 -3.35 1.35
C PHE A 149 16.25 -1.91 0.82
N ALA A 150 15.11 -1.21 0.73
CA ALA A 150 15.10 0.22 0.44
C ALA A 150 15.84 1.03 1.52
N SER A 151 15.63 0.72 2.80
CA SER A 151 16.33 1.38 3.92
C SER A 151 17.84 1.10 3.86
N LYS A 152 18.24 -0.14 3.59
CA LYS A 152 19.65 -0.50 3.39
C LYS A 152 20.25 0.16 2.15
N ALA A 153 19.48 0.31 1.08
CA ALA A 153 19.92 1.02 -0.12
C ALA A 153 20.11 2.53 0.13
N ILE A 154 19.24 3.16 0.94
CA ILE A 154 19.42 4.55 1.39
C ILE A 154 20.73 4.67 2.18
N GLU A 155 20.99 3.77 3.12
CA GLU A 155 22.23 3.76 3.89
C GLU A 155 23.47 3.70 2.98
N ARG A 156 23.49 2.79 2.00
CA ARG A 156 24.60 2.68 1.04
C ARG A 156 24.80 3.98 0.27
N LYS A 157 23.73 4.55 -0.27
CA LYS A 157 23.80 5.83 -1.00
C LYS A 157 24.36 6.97 -0.15
N LEU A 158 23.95 7.06 1.11
CA LEU A 158 24.46 8.06 2.04
C LEU A 158 25.93 7.84 2.37
N ASN A 159 26.37 6.59 2.51
CA ASN A 159 27.79 6.25 2.71
C ASN A 159 28.65 6.60 1.48
N ASP A 160 28.07 6.50 0.27
CA ASP A 160 28.69 6.93 -0.99
C ASP A 160 28.64 8.47 -1.19
N GLY A 161 28.12 9.23 -0.23
CA GLY A 161 27.96 10.69 -0.32
C GLY A 161 26.79 11.14 -1.19
N ILE A 162 25.94 10.22 -1.67
CA ILE A 162 24.80 10.53 -2.53
C ILE A 162 23.60 10.87 -1.64
N LYS A 163 23.13 12.11 -1.75
CA LYS A 163 22.06 12.66 -0.89
C LYS A 163 20.70 12.75 -1.57
N LYS A 164 20.54 12.32 -2.82
CA LYS A 164 19.28 12.34 -3.52
C LYS A 164 19.04 11.09 -4.35
N GLY A 165 17.77 10.68 -4.45
CA GLY A 165 17.36 9.56 -5.29
C GLY A 165 15.91 9.17 -5.11
N ILE A 166 15.47 8.19 -5.88
CA ILE A 166 14.07 7.77 -5.98
C ILE A 166 13.90 6.36 -5.45
N ILE A 167 12.92 6.17 -4.59
CA ILE A 167 12.34 4.88 -4.26
C ILE A 167 11.13 4.66 -5.18
N TRP A 168 11.30 3.77 -6.14
CA TRP A 168 10.22 3.37 -7.04
C TRP A 168 9.56 2.10 -6.52
N HIS A 169 8.56 2.28 -5.69
CA HIS A 169 7.74 1.21 -5.14
C HIS A 169 6.30 1.34 -5.62
N THR A 170 5.72 0.24 -6.08
CA THR A 170 4.32 0.23 -6.53
C THR A 170 3.36 0.72 -5.45
N GLN A 171 2.16 1.10 -5.86
CA GLN A 171 1.11 1.52 -4.95
C GLN A 171 0.76 0.37 -3.97
N GLY A 172 0.44 0.69 -2.72
CA GLY A 172 0.16 -0.33 -1.68
C GLY A 172 1.41 -0.98 -1.05
N SER A 173 2.62 -0.69 -1.51
CA SER A 173 3.87 -1.23 -0.95
C SER A 173 4.26 -0.66 0.43
N GLY A 174 3.52 0.33 0.95
CA GLY A 174 3.79 0.96 2.25
C GLY A 174 4.88 2.02 2.22
N LYS A 175 4.90 2.91 1.22
CA LYS A 175 5.85 4.03 1.09
C LYS A 175 5.85 4.97 2.31
N THR A 176 4.68 5.29 2.85
CA THR A 176 4.55 6.12 4.06
C THR A 176 5.16 5.43 5.28
N ALA A 177 4.90 4.12 5.45
CA ALA A 177 5.52 3.33 6.52
C ALA A 177 7.04 3.24 6.35
N LEU A 178 7.55 3.18 5.11
CA LEU A 178 8.99 3.25 4.84
C LEU A 178 9.61 4.55 5.37
N ALA A 179 8.94 5.70 5.18
CA ALA A 179 9.40 6.96 5.74
C ALA A 179 9.46 6.90 7.28
N TYR A 180 8.42 6.35 7.93
CA TYR A 180 8.41 6.14 9.38
C TYR A 180 9.63 5.34 9.87
N TYR A 181 9.90 4.20 9.28
CA TYR A 181 11.03 3.36 9.67
C TYR A 181 12.37 4.08 9.47
N ASN A 182 12.48 4.84 8.39
CA ASN A 182 13.69 5.60 8.10
C ASN A 182 13.88 6.81 9.04
N VAL A 183 12.83 7.42 9.58
CA VAL A 183 12.99 8.43 10.64
C VAL A 183 13.76 7.85 11.81
N ARG A 184 13.39 6.68 12.31
CA ARG A 184 14.08 6.02 13.40
C ARG A 184 15.51 5.60 13.03
N PHE A 185 15.66 4.96 11.89
CA PHE A 185 16.96 4.46 11.43
C PHE A 185 17.95 5.59 11.14
N LEU A 186 17.53 6.61 10.39
CA LEU A 186 18.38 7.73 10.02
C LEU A 186 18.67 8.66 11.19
N THR A 187 17.80 8.71 12.21
CA THR A 187 18.15 9.40 13.46
C THR A 187 19.43 8.82 14.05
N ASP A 188 19.50 7.51 14.25
CA ASP A 188 20.69 6.86 14.78
C ASP A 188 21.88 6.97 13.82
N TYR A 189 21.64 6.82 12.52
CA TYR A 189 22.69 6.95 11.49
C TYR A 189 23.40 8.30 11.54
N PHE A 190 22.67 9.41 11.66
CA PHE A 190 23.23 10.75 11.73
C PHE A 190 23.80 11.07 13.12
N GLN A 191 23.13 10.66 14.18
CA GLN A 191 23.62 10.87 15.55
C GLN A 191 24.96 10.20 15.82
N GLN A 192 25.20 9.00 15.28
CA GLN A 192 26.52 8.36 15.34
C GLN A 192 27.62 9.19 14.67
N ARG A 193 27.25 10.10 13.78
CA ARG A 193 28.15 11.05 13.08
C ARG A 193 28.12 12.45 13.70
N GLN A 194 27.52 12.59 14.88
CA GLN A 194 27.35 13.85 15.60
C GLN A 194 26.57 14.92 14.80
N ILE A 195 25.66 14.47 13.96
CA ILE A 195 24.80 15.31 13.15
C ILE A 195 23.36 15.14 13.65
N VAL A 196 22.63 16.24 13.79
CA VAL A 196 21.23 16.23 14.21
C VAL A 196 20.32 16.22 12.98
N PRO A 197 19.54 15.16 12.74
CA PRO A 197 18.62 15.12 11.61
C PRO A 197 17.30 15.83 11.91
N LYS A 198 16.73 16.45 10.88
CA LYS A 198 15.37 16.99 10.88
C LYS A 198 14.59 16.44 9.69
N PHE A 199 13.43 15.83 9.97
CA PHE A 199 12.69 15.08 8.96
C PHE A 199 11.44 15.81 8.49
N TYR A 200 11.23 15.78 7.17
CA TYR A 200 10.06 16.32 6.50
C TYR A 200 9.41 15.26 5.62
N PHE A 201 8.10 15.19 5.66
CA PHE A 201 7.29 14.41 4.72
C PHE A 201 6.43 15.37 3.91
N ILE A 202 6.75 15.52 2.63
CA ILE A 202 6.16 16.52 1.76
C ILE A 202 5.10 15.87 0.88
N VAL A 203 3.88 16.39 0.94
CA VAL A 203 2.73 15.96 0.15
C VAL A 203 2.15 17.13 -0.65
N ASP A 204 1.50 16.81 -1.77
CA ASP A 204 0.87 17.80 -2.64
C ASP A 204 -0.65 17.94 -2.42
N ARG A 205 -1.25 17.13 -1.51
CA ARG A 205 -2.70 17.09 -1.28
C ARG A 205 -3.03 17.05 0.20
N ILE A 206 -4.15 17.70 0.57
CA ILE A 206 -4.62 17.73 1.96
C ILE A 206 -5.00 16.34 2.47
N ASP A 207 -5.61 15.52 1.64
CA ASP A 207 -5.99 14.16 2.04
C ASP A 207 -4.76 13.32 2.42
N LEU A 208 -3.68 13.44 1.65
CA LEU A 208 -2.41 12.76 1.95
C LEU A 208 -1.74 13.32 3.22
N LEU A 209 -1.89 14.61 3.51
CA LEU A 209 -1.41 15.18 4.77
C LEU A 209 -2.12 14.55 5.97
N THR A 210 -3.46 14.45 5.91
CA THR A 210 -4.25 13.84 6.99
C THR A 210 -3.90 12.37 7.16
N GLN A 211 -3.75 11.64 6.05
CA GLN A 211 -3.35 10.24 6.07
C GLN A 211 -1.94 10.05 6.67
N ALA A 212 -0.96 10.83 6.22
CA ALA A 212 0.42 10.76 6.72
C ALA A 212 0.49 11.11 8.21
N HIS A 213 -0.24 12.16 8.64
CA HIS A 213 -0.31 12.53 10.05
C HIS A 213 -0.83 11.36 10.90
N ARG A 214 -1.93 10.73 10.50
CA ARG A 214 -2.50 9.57 11.20
C ARG A 214 -1.51 8.40 11.24
N GLU A 215 -0.90 8.06 10.11
CA GLU A 215 0.06 6.97 9.98
C GLU A 215 1.27 7.14 10.91
N PHE A 216 1.84 8.32 10.98
CA PHE A 216 3.00 8.59 11.82
C PHE A 216 2.63 8.66 13.30
N THR A 217 1.52 9.31 13.64
CA THR A 217 1.05 9.41 15.03
C THR A 217 0.68 8.05 15.61
N SER A 218 -0.02 7.21 14.85
CA SER A 218 -0.40 5.86 15.29
C SER A 218 0.81 4.97 15.59
N ARG A 219 1.96 5.26 14.97
CA ARG A 219 3.25 4.59 15.21
C ARG A 219 4.13 5.27 16.26
N GLY A 220 3.62 6.30 16.94
CA GLY A 220 4.27 6.93 18.07
C GLY A 220 5.29 8.01 17.72
N LEU A 221 5.31 8.53 16.49
CA LEU A 221 6.06 9.74 16.19
C LEU A 221 5.32 10.97 16.68
N THR A 222 6.08 11.99 17.07
CA THR A 222 5.55 13.34 17.22
C THR A 222 5.45 13.98 15.84
N VAL A 223 4.24 14.41 15.46
CA VAL A 223 3.98 14.93 14.12
C VAL A 223 3.62 16.41 14.18
N HIS A 224 4.40 17.21 13.48
CA HIS A 224 4.12 18.62 13.25
C HIS A 224 3.51 18.80 11.85
N THR A 225 2.51 19.66 11.71
CA THR A 225 1.84 19.89 10.43
C THR A 225 2.04 21.32 9.99
N ILE A 226 2.47 21.50 8.76
CA ILE A 226 2.67 22.80 8.13
C ILE A 226 1.82 22.87 6.86
N ASP A 227 0.93 23.85 6.81
CA ASP A 227 0.03 24.10 5.68
C ASP A 227 0.15 25.52 5.09
N SER A 228 1.09 26.32 5.61
CA SER A 228 1.33 27.69 5.16
C SER A 228 2.78 27.94 4.79
N ARG A 229 2.97 28.84 3.81
CA ARG A 229 4.26 29.30 3.32
C ARG A 229 5.17 29.82 4.45
N ASP A 230 4.64 30.75 5.23
CA ASP A 230 5.42 31.45 6.25
C ASP A 230 5.83 30.52 7.40
N ALA A 231 4.97 29.57 7.75
CA ALA A 231 5.29 28.55 8.75
C ALA A 231 6.40 27.64 8.23
N PHE A 232 6.34 27.21 6.96
CA PHE A 232 7.39 26.36 6.37
C PHE A 232 8.73 27.11 6.27
N SER A 233 8.72 28.36 5.76
CA SER A 233 9.93 29.17 5.65
C SER A 233 10.60 29.43 7.00
N ARG A 234 9.82 29.62 8.06
CA ARG A 234 10.35 29.76 9.43
C ARG A 234 10.92 28.45 9.95
N ASP A 235 10.23 27.35 9.72
CA ASP A 235 10.62 26.03 10.25
C ASP A 235 11.92 25.52 9.63
N ILE A 236 12.13 25.68 8.32
CA ILE A 236 13.39 25.24 7.67
C ILE A 236 14.59 26.08 8.07
N LYS A 237 14.36 27.35 8.48
CA LYS A 237 15.41 28.26 8.98
C LYS A 237 15.68 28.10 10.48
N ALA A 238 14.78 27.44 11.20
CA ALA A 238 14.90 27.27 12.64
C ALA A 238 16.11 26.41 13.00
N THR A 239 16.90 26.88 13.92
CA THR A 239 18.02 26.14 14.52
C THR A 239 17.54 25.11 15.54
N GLN A 240 16.33 25.27 16.06
CA GLN A 240 15.71 24.30 16.94
C GLN A 240 15.18 23.11 16.14
N VAL A 241 15.75 21.95 16.37
CA VAL A 241 15.43 20.72 15.63
C VAL A 241 14.37 19.89 16.31
N ILE A 242 14.37 19.89 17.64
CA ILE A 242 13.46 19.10 18.46
C ILE A 242 12.45 20.05 19.10
N HIS A 243 11.17 19.85 18.79
CA HIS A 243 10.08 20.67 19.30
C HIS A 243 9.35 20.01 20.49
N ASN A 244 9.65 18.75 20.79
CA ASN A 244 9.05 18.05 21.92
C ASN A 244 10.06 17.83 23.07
N HIS A 245 9.58 17.94 24.29
CA HIS A 245 10.37 17.70 25.49
C HIS A 245 10.43 16.19 25.86
N SER A 246 9.76 15.34 25.12
CA SER A 246 9.66 13.90 25.42
C SER A 246 10.82 13.07 24.85
N GLY A 247 11.67 13.66 24.02
CA GLY A 247 12.76 12.95 23.31
C GLY A 247 12.28 11.92 22.28
N LYS A 248 11.01 11.96 21.90
CA LYS A 248 10.45 11.08 20.87
C LYS A 248 10.94 11.53 19.49
N PRO A 249 11.15 10.60 18.55
CA PRO A 249 11.41 10.95 17.16
C PRO A 249 10.26 11.77 16.58
N GLU A 250 10.60 12.76 15.76
CA GLU A 250 9.66 13.72 15.18
C GLU A 250 9.71 13.70 13.67
N ILE A 251 8.60 14.11 13.06
CA ILE A 251 8.51 14.37 11.63
C ILE A 251 7.59 15.57 11.37
N THR A 252 7.96 16.41 10.44
CA THR A 252 7.11 17.52 9.98
C THR A 252 6.44 17.15 8.67
N VAL A 253 5.11 17.11 8.65
CA VAL A 253 4.32 16.85 7.43
C VAL A 253 3.94 18.19 6.81
N VAL A 254 4.28 18.37 5.53
CA VAL A 254 4.13 19.63 4.81
C VAL A 254 3.23 19.46 3.59
N ASN A 255 2.17 20.26 3.48
CA ASN A 255 1.36 20.34 2.28
C ASN A 255 1.82 21.53 1.43
N ILE A 256 2.39 21.25 0.25
CA ILE A 256 2.92 22.27 -0.65
C ILE A 256 1.89 22.83 -1.64
N GLN A 257 0.67 22.32 -1.68
CA GLN A 257 -0.32 22.70 -2.69
C GLN A 257 -0.57 24.21 -2.77
N LYS A 258 -0.52 24.90 -1.62
CA LYS A 258 -0.80 26.35 -1.52
C LYS A 258 0.38 27.24 -1.88
N PHE A 259 1.60 26.71 -1.96
CA PHE A 259 2.82 27.51 -2.15
C PHE A 259 3.86 26.87 -3.08
N LYS A 260 3.49 25.84 -3.81
CA LYS A 260 4.39 25.10 -4.71
C LYS A 260 4.99 25.93 -5.84
N ASP A 261 4.27 26.96 -6.26
CA ASP A 261 4.67 27.82 -7.37
C ASP A 261 5.40 29.10 -6.91
N ASP A 262 5.63 29.24 -5.60
CA ASP A 262 6.34 30.40 -5.04
C ASP A 262 7.83 30.10 -4.82
N PRO A 263 8.73 30.69 -5.63
CA PRO A 263 10.17 30.42 -5.56
C PRO A 263 10.82 30.89 -4.26
N ASP A 264 10.25 31.88 -3.59
CA ASP A 264 10.87 32.51 -2.42
C ASP A 264 10.65 31.74 -1.12
N VAL A 265 9.75 30.75 -1.12
CA VAL A 265 9.44 29.94 0.08
C VAL A 265 10.66 29.28 0.67
N VAL A 266 11.53 28.76 -0.18
CA VAL A 266 12.75 28.04 0.22
C VAL A 266 14.03 28.80 -0.12
N SER A 267 13.90 29.98 -0.74
CA SER A 267 15.04 30.83 -1.07
C SER A 267 15.62 31.45 0.21
N THR A 268 16.68 30.85 0.72
CA THR A 268 17.44 31.38 1.85
C THR A 268 18.90 31.01 1.73
N LYS A 269 19.77 31.90 2.21
CA LYS A 269 21.21 31.63 2.32
C LYS A 269 21.61 31.12 3.71
N ASP A 270 20.67 31.13 4.66
CA ASP A 270 20.93 30.96 6.09
C ASP A 270 20.49 29.58 6.61
N TYR A 271 20.75 28.52 5.84
CA TYR A 271 20.56 27.16 6.33
C TYR A 271 21.64 26.78 7.34
N ASP A 272 21.22 26.32 8.51
CA ASP A 272 22.15 25.77 9.49
C ASP A 272 22.79 24.47 8.97
N VAL A 273 24.10 24.50 8.79
CA VAL A 273 24.88 23.37 8.25
C VAL A 273 25.07 22.25 9.26
N THR A 274 24.82 22.50 10.55
CA THR A 274 24.89 21.47 11.60
C THR A 274 23.67 20.58 11.65
N ILE A 275 22.60 20.98 10.97
CA ILE A 275 21.35 20.23 10.88
C ILE A 275 21.27 19.52 9.53
N GLN A 276 21.13 18.20 9.56
CA GLN A 276 20.85 17.43 8.35
C GLN A 276 19.35 17.34 8.10
N ARG A 277 18.86 18.10 7.14
CA ARG A 277 17.47 17.97 6.69
C ARG A 277 17.32 16.77 5.79
N VAL A 278 16.26 15.99 6.05
CA VAL A 278 15.88 14.80 5.28
C VAL A 278 14.44 14.98 4.81
N TYR A 279 14.27 15.07 3.51
CA TYR A 279 12.97 15.22 2.86
C TYR A 279 12.53 13.91 2.23
N PHE A 280 11.39 13.40 2.64
CA PHE A 280 10.62 12.38 1.93
C PHE A 280 9.57 13.09 1.08
N LEU A 281 9.67 12.94 -0.23
CA LEU A 281 8.85 13.66 -1.21
C LEU A 281 7.88 12.65 -1.82
N ASP A 282 6.61 12.70 -1.40
CA ASP A 282 5.61 11.74 -1.86
C ASP A 282 5.03 12.12 -3.22
N GLU A 283 4.72 11.11 -4.03
CA GLU A 283 4.15 11.22 -5.37
C GLU A 283 4.92 12.21 -6.28
N VAL A 284 6.24 12.05 -6.34
CA VAL A 284 7.18 12.95 -7.07
C VAL A 284 6.88 13.16 -8.56
N HIS A 285 5.98 12.38 -9.13
CA HIS A 285 5.59 12.51 -10.54
C HIS A 285 4.54 13.59 -10.80
N ARG A 286 3.85 14.12 -9.76
CA ARG A 286 2.66 14.96 -9.96
C ARG A 286 2.90 16.46 -9.92
N SER A 287 3.68 16.94 -8.97
CA SER A 287 3.69 18.37 -8.60
C SER A 287 5.01 19.07 -8.84
N TYR A 288 5.96 18.41 -9.46
CA TYR A 288 7.34 18.91 -9.55
C TYR A 288 7.71 19.26 -10.98
N ASN A 289 7.44 20.53 -11.36
CA ASN A 289 7.87 21.06 -12.65
C ASN A 289 9.36 21.46 -12.59
N PRO A 290 10.21 21.06 -13.56
CA PRO A 290 11.63 21.44 -13.58
C PRO A 290 11.89 22.95 -13.66
N LYS A 291 10.94 23.71 -14.21
CA LYS A 291 11.08 25.15 -14.40
C LYS A 291 10.30 25.93 -13.33
N GLY A 292 10.98 26.39 -12.28
CA GLY A 292 10.41 27.31 -11.29
C GLY A 292 9.52 26.68 -10.23
N SER A 293 9.65 25.38 -9.98
CA SER A 293 8.86 24.70 -8.96
C SER A 293 9.51 24.75 -7.58
N PHE A 294 8.71 24.54 -6.55
CA PHE A 294 9.14 24.37 -5.16
C PHE A 294 10.37 23.44 -5.03
N LEU A 295 10.40 22.32 -5.73
CA LEU A 295 11.50 21.37 -5.63
C LEU A 295 12.80 21.89 -6.23
N ALA A 296 12.73 22.54 -7.39
CA ALA A 296 13.92 23.10 -8.02
C ALA A 296 14.55 24.16 -7.09
N ASN A 297 13.73 24.96 -6.45
CA ASN A 297 14.17 25.96 -5.48
C ASN A 297 14.73 25.31 -4.21
N LEU A 298 14.09 24.27 -3.70
CA LEU A 298 14.59 23.49 -2.56
C LEU A 298 15.95 22.82 -2.88
N ASP A 299 16.11 22.32 -4.11
CA ASP A 299 17.35 21.68 -4.55
C ASP A 299 18.51 22.68 -4.68
N GLN A 300 18.21 23.89 -5.12
CA GLN A 300 19.18 24.98 -5.22
C GLN A 300 19.55 25.59 -3.87
N SER A 301 18.57 25.76 -3.00
CA SER A 301 18.73 26.46 -1.72
C SER A 301 19.31 25.55 -0.64
N ASP A 302 18.84 24.33 -0.50
CA ASP A 302 19.35 23.34 0.46
C ASP A 302 20.07 22.17 -0.23
N ARG A 303 21.27 22.46 -0.72
CA ARG A 303 22.09 21.49 -1.45
C ARG A 303 22.57 20.33 -0.57
N ASN A 304 22.67 20.54 0.74
CA ASN A 304 23.14 19.54 1.69
C ASN A 304 22.04 18.61 2.19
N ALA A 305 20.80 18.91 1.92
CA ALA A 305 19.69 18.08 2.34
C ALA A 305 19.69 16.71 1.66
N VAL A 306 19.23 15.71 2.39
CA VAL A 306 18.87 14.39 1.82
C VAL A 306 17.47 14.49 1.24
N LYS A 307 17.30 14.08 -0.02
CA LYS A 307 16.04 14.16 -0.76
C LYS A 307 15.68 12.79 -1.33
N ILE A 308 14.67 12.17 -0.77
CA ILE A 308 14.20 10.82 -1.13
C ILE A 308 12.82 10.95 -1.76
N GLY A 309 12.76 10.81 -3.08
CA GLY A 309 11.50 10.77 -3.81
C GLY A 309 10.83 9.42 -3.64
N LEU A 310 9.52 9.43 -3.33
CA LEU A 310 8.69 8.24 -3.21
C LEU A 310 7.66 8.24 -4.34
N THR A 311 7.60 7.19 -5.14
CA THR A 311 6.60 7.10 -6.22
C THR A 311 6.31 5.67 -6.64
N GLY A 312 5.07 5.42 -7.06
CA GLY A 312 4.67 4.18 -7.74
C GLY A 312 4.75 4.28 -9.25
N THR A 313 4.75 5.49 -9.79
CA THR A 313 4.65 5.79 -11.23
C THR A 313 5.59 6.92 -11.63
N PRO A 314 6.92 6.71 -11.65
CA PRO A 314 7.85 7.74 -12.07
C PRO A 314 7.62 8.13 -13.53
N LEU A 315 7.84 9.40 -13.85
CA LEU A 315 7.82 9.86 -15.23
C LEU A 315 9.09 9.44 -15.93
N LEU A 316 8.95 8.83 -17.10
CA LEU A 316 10.03 8.25 -17.92
C LEU A 316 10.17 8.94 -19.28
N GLY A 317 9.51 10.08 -19.49
CA GLY A 317 9.53 10.82 -20.75
C GLY A 317 10.88 11.50 -21.03
N ASP A 318 11.13 11.81 -22.30
CA ASP A 318 12.35 12.51 -22.75
C ASP A 318 12.33 13.98 -22.30
N ASP A 319 11.19 14.64 -22.38
CA ASP A 319 11.02 16.06 -22.00
C ASP A 319 10.94 16.25 -20.48
N TYR A 320 10.43 15.27 -19.77
CA TYR A 320 10.26 15.29 -18.32
C TYR A 320 10.50 13.91 -17.71
N ASN A 321 11.58 13.80 -16.98
CA ASN A 321 11.99 12.56 -16.31
C ASN A 321 12.24 12.79 -14.83
N SER A 322 11.64 11.96 -13.99
CA SER A 322 11.80 12.05 -12.53
C SER A 322 13.28 11.95 -12.09
N ARG A 323 14.11 11.21 -12.84
CA ARG A 323 15.55 11.07 -12.54
C ARG A 323 16.33 12.38 -12.70
N THR A 324 15.93 13.24 -13.62
CA THR A 324 16.60 14.53 -13.83
C THR A 324 16.49 15.42 -12.59
N LEU A 325 15.38 15.36 -11.87
CA LEU A 325 15.13 16.17 -10.68
C LEU A 325 15.65 15.51 -9.39
N PHE A 326 15.37 14.22 -9.25
CA PHE A 326 15.58 13.51 -7.98
C PHE A 326 16.84 12.62 -7.98
N GLY A 327 17.54 12.51 -9.10
CA GLY A 327 18.66 11.58 -9.22
C GLY A 327 18.21 10.15 -9.55
N ASP A 328 19.15 9.22 -9.48
CA ASP A 328 18.93 7.83 -9.82
C ASP A 328 18.03 7.09 -8.82
N TYR A 329 17.55 5.93 -9.25
CA TYR A 329 16.79 5.05 -8.38
C TYR A 329 17.69 4.48 -7.26
N ILE A 330 17.25 4.67 -6.01
CA ILE A 330 17.86 4.07 -4.82
C ILE A 330 17.41 2.62 -4.72
N HIS A 331 16.11 2.37 -4.91
CA HIS A 331 15.52 1.05 -4.81
C HIS A 331 14.28 0.95 -5.72
N LYS A 332 14.00 -0.27 -6.19
CA LYS A 332 12.89 -0.55 -7.10
C LYS A 332 12.12 -1.77 -6.62
N TYR A 333 10.82 -1.62 -6.53
CA TYR A 333 9.89 -2.71 -6.26
C TYR A 333 8.70 -2.59 -7.21
N TYR A 334 8.78 -3.38 -8.28
CA TYR A 334 7.84 -3.27 -9.39
C TYR A 334 6.54 -4.01 -9.12
N TYR A 335 5.56 -3.70 -9.95
CA TYR A 335 4.21 -4.24 -9.93
C TYR A 335 4.19 -5.78 -10.03
N ASN A 336 5.00 -6.38 -10.88
CA ASN A 336 5.11 -7.83 -11.02
C ASN A 336 5.58 -8.52 -9.73
N ALA A 337 6.59 -7.96 -9.05
CA ALA A 337 7.05 -8.48 -7.77
C ALA A 337 5.96 -8.33 -6.69
N SER A 338 5.26 -7.20 -6.67
CA SER A 338 4.18 -6.95 -5.72
C SER A 338 2.97 -7.88 -5.92
N ILE A 339 2.65 -8.24 -7.17
CA ILE A 339 1.64 -9.25 -7.48
C ILE A 339 2.08 -10.64 -7.01
N ALA A 340 3.32 -11.04 -7.32
CA ALA A 340 3.87 -12.31 -6.90
C ALA A 340 3.92 -12.45 -5.37
N ASP A 341 4.14 -11.36 -4.65
CA ASP A 341 4.12 -11.31 -3.19
C ASP A 341 2.70 -11.18 -2.58
N GLY A 342 1.66 -11.07 -3.41
CA GLY A 342 0.28 -10.94 -2.96
C GLY A 342 -0.09 -9.57 -2.37
N TYR A 343 0.75 -8.54 -2.52
CA TYR A 343 0.46 -7.19 -2.03
C TYR A 343 -0.35 -6.35 -3.01
N THR A 344 -0.36 -6.73 -4.27
CA THR A 344 -1.09 -6.04 -5.33
C THR A 344 -1.88 -7.06 -6.15
N LEU A 345 -3.14 -6.76 -6.40
CA LEU A 345 -3.98 -7.60 -7.25
C LEU A 345 -3.55 -7.48 -8.70
N ARG A 346 -3.61 -8.60 -9.44
CA ARG A 346 -3.36 -8.60 -10.86
C ARG A 346 -4.50 -7.88 -11.58
N LEU A 347 -4.16 -6.89 -12.41
CA LEU A 347 -5.13 -6.30 -13.33
C LEU A 347 -5.32 -7.22 -14.53
N ILE A 348 -6.56 -7.63 -14.75
CA ILE A 348 -6.97 -8.35 -15.95
C ILE A 348 -7.71 -7.33 -16.81
N ARG A 349 -7.19 -7.07 -18.01
CA ARG A 349 -7.88 -6.27 -19.02
C ARG A 349 -8.68 -7.20 -19.91
N GLU A 350 -9.98 -7.01 -19.93
CA GLU A 350 -10.88 -7.68 -20.85
C GLU A 350 -11.35 -6.68 -21.91
N GLU A 351 -11.42 -7.14 -23.14
CA GLU A 351 -11.99 -6.35 -24.23
C GLU A 351 -13.50 -6.63 -24.31
N ILE A 352 -14.24 -5.59 -24.68
CA ILE A 352 -15.68 -5.69 -24.93
C ILE A 352 -15.91 -6.68 -26.07
N ALA A 353 -16.87 -7.58 -25.90
CA ALA A 353 -17.22 -8.56 -26.93
C ALA A 353 -17.53 -7.89 -28.28
N THR A 354 -17.03 -8.48 -29.38
CA THR A 354 -17.08 -7.88 -30.72
C THR A 354 -18.50 -7.58 -31.18
N ASN A 355 -19.45 -8.49 -30.93
CA ASN A 355 -20.86 -8.31 -31.26
C ASN A 355 -21.51 -7.13 -30.50
N TYR A 356 -21.15 -6.94 -29.23
CA TYR A 356 -21.59 -5.78 -28.47
C TYR A 356 -20.95 -4.49 -28.97
N LYS A 357 -19.67 -4.53 -29.33
CA LYS A 357 -18.96 -3.38 -29.92
C LYS A 357 -19.63 -2.88 -31.20
N ILE A 358 -20.10 -3.82 -32.06
CA ILE A 358 -20.85 -3.51 -33.26
C ILE A 358 -22.22 -2.89 -32.91
N ALA A 359 -22.95 -3.48 -31.97
CA ALA A 359 -24.26 -2.97 -31.54
C ALA A 359 -24.14 -1.56 -30.93
N LEU A 360 -23.07 -1.30 -30.17
CA LEU A 360 -22.80 0.01 -29.59
C LEU A 360 -22.46 1.06 -30.67
N GLN A 361 -21.70 0.66 -31.70
CA GLN A 361 -21.40 1.55 -32.84
C GLN A 361 -22.66 1.88 -33.66
N GLN A 362 -23.57 0.92 -33.83
CA GLN A 362 -24.85 1.16 -34.48
C GLN A 362 -25.73 2.13 -33.68
N ALA A 363 -25.86 1.88 -32.36
CA ALA A 363 -26.62 2.78 -31.48
C ALA A 363 -26.04 4.21 -31.45
N LEU A 364 -24.71 4.33 -31.51
CA LEU A 364 -24.03 5.62 -31.59
C LEU A 364 -24.36 6.33 -32.90
N ALA A 365 -24.28 5.62 -34.02
CA ALA A 365 -24.58 6.19 -35.35
C ALA A 365 -26.05 6.64 -35.45
N GLU A 366 -26.99 5.87 -34.88
CA GLU A 366 -28.41 6.24 -34.81
C GLU A 366 -28.61 7.50 -33.93
N ALA A 367 -27.92 7.59 -32.80
CA ALA A 367 -28.00 8.75 -31.92
C ALA A 367 -27.40 10.01 -32.57
N GLU A 368 -26.28 9.90 -33.28
CA GLU A 368 -25.67 11.00 -34.02
C GLU A 368 -26.58 11.52 -35.15
N VAL A 369 -27.27 10.62 -35.85
CA VAL A 369 -28.23 11.00 -36.91
C VAL A 369 -29.46 11.72 -36.34
N LEU A 370 -29.91 11.34 -35.14
CA LEU A 370 -31.06 11.97 -34.49
C LEU A 370 -30.78 13.37 -33.95
N GLN A 371 -29.55 13.66 -33.56
CA GLN A 371 -29.18 14.91 -32.88
C GLN A 371 -28.43 15.92 -33.75
N GLY A 372 -27.95 15.55 -34.94
CA GLY A 372 -27.17 16.43 -35.80
C GLY A 372 -25.76 16.72 -35.24
N ASP A 373 -25.24 17.91 -35.56
CA ASP A 373 -23.86 18.31 -35.16
C ASP A 373 -23.82 18.73 -33.67
N VAL A 374 -23.97 17.78 -32.74
CA VAL A 374 -24.08 18.00 -31.29
C VAL A 374 -22.80 17.54 -30.57
N ASP A 375 -22.52 18.18 -29.42
CA ASP A 375 -21.41 17.82 -28.54
C ASP A 375 -21.39 16.32 -28.23
N ARG A 376 -20.25 15.68 -28.48
CA ARG A 376 -19.98 14.25 -28.30
C ARG A 376 -20.42 13.71 -26.93
N LYS A 377 -20.37 14.56 -25.90
CA LYS A 377 -20.76 14.22 -24.53
C LYS A 377 -22.28 14.01 -24.40
N LEU A 378 -23.09 14.74 -25.15
CA LEU A 378 -24.54 14.58 -25.16
C LEU A 378 -24.95 13.28 -25.87
N VAL A 379 -24.22 12.90 -26.92
CA VAL A 379 -24.46 11.64 -27.62
C VAL A 379 -24.17 10.44 -26.71
N TYR A 380 -23.06 10.47 -25.97
CA TYR A 380 -22.70 9.41 -25.03
C TYR A 380 -23.61 9.33 -23.80
N ALA A 381 -24.36 10.37 -23.49
CA ALA A 381 -25.37 10.37 -22.44
C ALA A 381 -26.77 10.02 -22.95
N HIS A 382 -26.97 9.88 -24.27
CA HIS A 382 -28.27 9.61 -24.85
C HIS A 382 -28.82 8.23 -24.43
N PRO A 383 -30.12 8.09 -24.06
CA PRO A 383 -30.71 6.84 -23.60
C PRO A 383 -30.49 5.66 -24.56
N ALA A 384 -30.61 5.86 -25.88
CA ALA A 384 -30.37 4.82 -26.88
C ALA A 384 -28.93 4.27 -26.87
N PHE A 385 -27.97 5.02 -26.32
CA PHE A 385 -26.59 4.59 -26.16
C PHE A 385 -26.33 3.97 -24.79
N VAL A 386 -26.81 4.63 -23.70
CA VAL A 386 -26.52 4.19 -22.33
C VAL A 386 -27.31 2.98 -21.88
N GLU A 387 -28.50 2.76 -22.42
CA GLU A 387 -29.33 1.63 -22.05
C GLU A 387 -28.73 0.27 -22.43
N PRO A 388 -28.36 -0.01 -23.71
CA PRO A 388 -27.69 -1.26 -24.05
C PRO A 388 -26.30 -1.40 -23.40
N MET A 389 -25.63 -0.29 -23.13
CA MET A 389 -24.36 -0.29 -22.41
C MET A 389 -24.54 -0.75 -20.96
N LEU A 390 -25.55 -0.25 -20.26
CA LEU A 390 -25.87 -0.68 -18.90
C LEU A 390 -26.24 -2.16 -18.84
N ASP A 391 -27.08 -2.62 -19.75
CA ASP A 391 -27.50 -4.04 -19.80
C ASP A 391 -26.30 -4.97 -20.04
N TYR A 392 -25.36 -4.56 -20.89
CA TYR A 392 -24.12 -5.30 -21.07
C TYR A 392 -23.26 -5.32 -19.80
N ILE A 393 -23.01 -4.16 -19.19
CA ILE A 393 -22.22 -4.03 -17.97
C ILE A 393 -22.77 -4.92 -16.86
N VAL A 394 -24.07 -4.86 -16.60
CA VAL A 394 -24.72 -5.66 -15.56
C VAL A 394 -24.59 -7.15 -15.86
N THR A 395 -24.93 -7.55 -17.09
CA THR A 395 -24.89 -8.98 -17.49
C THR A 395 -23.48 -9.56 -17.40
N ASP A 396 -22.48 -8.84 -17.88
CA ASP A 396 -21.08 -9.27 -17.87
C ASP A 396 -20.53 -9.34 -16.44
N PHE A 397 -20.89 -8.36 -15.62
CA PHE A 397 -20.49 -8.33 -14.22
C PHE A 397 -21.10 -9.46 -13.39
N GLU A 398 -22.38 -9.78 -13.61
CA GLU A 398 -23.03 -10.93 -12.95
C GLU A 398 -22.38 -12.26 -13.36
N LYS A 399 -21.99 -12.41 -14.62
CA LYS A 399 -21.21 -13.59 -15.09
C LYS A 399 -19.85 -13.67 -14.38
N SER A 400 -19.17 -12.54 -14.24
CA SER A 400 -17.87 -12.46 -13.55
C SER A 400 -18.00 -12.85 -12.07
N ARG A 401 -19.02 -12.38 -11.37
CA ARG A 401 -19.34 -12.82 -9.99
C ARG A 401 -19.58 -14.32 -9.92
N GLY A 402 -20.33 -14.86 -10.90
CA GLY A 402 -20.59 -16.31 -10.99
C GLY A 402 -19.30 -17.11 -11.20
N ALA A 403 -18.45 -16.68 -12.10
CA ALA A 403 -17.17 -17.35 -12.41
C ALA A 403 -16.22 -17.35 -11.21
N LEU A 404 -16.16 -16.25 -10.45
CA LEU A 404 -15.33 -16.10 -9.26
C LEU A 404 -15.96 -16.67 -7.99
N ASN A 405 -17.25 -17.07 -8.06
CA ASN A 405 -18.06 -17.52 -6.93
C ASN A 405 -18.02 -16.55 -5.74
N ASP A 406 -18.03 -15.24 -6.03
CA ASP A 406 -17.98 -14.17 -5.03
C ASP A 406 -18.96 -13.03 -5.38
N ALA A 407 -20.08 -13.00 -4.69
CA ALA A 407 -21.11 -11.98 -4.84
C ALA A 407 -20.80 -10.66 -4.11
N SER A 408 -19.70 -10.59 -3.37
CA SER A 408 -19.29 -9.38 -2.65
C SER A 408 -18.46 -8.41 -3.52
N ILE A 409 -18.02 -8.86 -4.69
CA ILE A 409 -17.25 -8.03 -5.63
C ILE A 409 -18.11 -6.85 -6.08
N GLY A 410 -17.59 -5.63 -5.95
CA GLY A 410 -18.21 -4.40 -6.42
C GLY A 410 -17.70 -3.97 -7.79
N GLY A 411 -18.54 -3.29 -8.57
CA GLY A 411 -18.21 -2.72 -9.87
C GLY A 411 -18.17 -1.20 -9.83
N MET A 412 -17.22 -0.59 -10.54
CA MET A 412 -17.15 0.85 -10.72
C MET A 412 -17.29 1.20 -12.19
N VAL A 413 -18.26 2.03 -12.50
CA VAL A 413 -18.52 2.53 -13.86
C VAL A 413 -17.99 3.96 -13.96
N ILE A 414 -16.89 4.15 -14.67
CA ILE A 414 -16.30 5.46 -14.90
C ILE A 414 -16.92 6.04 -16.17
N CYS A 415 -17.64 7.15 -16.03
CA CYS A 415 -18.40 7.78 -17.10
C CYS A 415 -17.61 8.90 -17.77
N ASP A 416 -17.93 9.19 -19.05
CA ASP A 416 -17.33 10.26 -19.83
C ASP A 416 -17.83 11.67 -19.39
N SER A 417 -19.04 11.73 -18.84
CA SER A 417 -19.66 12.97 -18.37
C SER A 417 -20.53 12.76 -17.14
N ALA A 418 -20.80 13.85 -16.41
CA ALA A 418 -21.75 13.81 -15.29
C ALA A 418 -23.15 13.43 -15.74
N GLU A 419 -23.54 13.86 -16.94
CA GLU A 419 -24.85 13.54 -17.53
C GLU A 419 -24.97 12.04 -17.82
N GLN A 420 -23.94 11.44 -18.43
CA GLN A 420 -23.90 9.99 -18.65
C GLN A 420 -24.00 9.21 -17.33
N ALA A 421 -23.30 9.67 -16.30
CA ALA A 421 -23.36 9.02 -14.99
C ALA A 421 -24.77 9.06 -14.37
N ARG A 422 -25.50 10.20 -14.51
CA ARG A 422 -26.89 10.35 -14.06
C ARG A 422 -27.83 9.43 -14.84
N GLN A 423 -27.76 9.44 -16.15
CA GLN A 423 -28.59 8.61 -17.01
C GLN A 423 -28.40 7.11 -16.72
N LEU A 424 -27.16 6.65 -16.58
CA LEU A 424 -26.86 5.27 -16.21
C LEU A 424 -27.41 4.91 -14.83
N PHE A 425 -27.29 5.79 -13.85
CA PHE A 425 -27.79 5.57 -12.50
C PHE A 425 -29.33 5.55 -12.45
N GLU A 426 -30.00 6.45 -13.16
CA GLU A 426 -31.46 6.47 -13.27
C GLU A 426 -31.99 5.21 -13.94
N LEU A 427 -31.40 4.81 -15.07
CA LEU A 427 -31.75 3.56 -15.76
C LEU A 427 -31.48 2.32 -14.90
N PHE A 428 -30.38 2.34 -14.15
CA PHE A 428 -30.09 1.25 -13.21
C PHE A 428 -31.18 1.13 -12.14
N ASN A 429 -31.56 2.25 -11.53
CA ASN A 429 -32.62 2.25 -10.52
C ASN A 429 -33.95 1.81 -11.09
N ALA A 430 -34.26 2.18 -12.32
CA ALA A 430 -35.50 1.78 -12.98
C ALA A 430 -35.56 0.28 -13.34
N LYS A 431 -34.40 -0.29 -13.76
CA LYS A 431 -34.36 -1.68 -14.28
C LYS A 431 -33.91 -2.71 -13.24
N TYR A 432 -32.98 -2.39 -12.38
CA TYR A 432 -32.23 -3.35 -11.56
C TYR A 432 -32.36 -3.14 -10.06
N ALA A 433 -32.67 -1.92 -9.59
CA ALA A 433 -32.83 -1.70 -8.17
C ALA A 433 -34.07 -2.44 -7.64
N LYS A 434 -33.88 -3.24 -6.61
CA LYS A 434 -35.03 -3.81 -5.88
C LYS A 434 -35.72 -2.68 -5.15
N SER A 435 -37.04 -2.53 -5.37
CA SER A 435 -37.88 -1.70 -4.52
C SER A 435 -37.65 -2.07 -3.05
N PRO A 436 -37.62 -1.12 -2.11
CA PRO A 436 -37.46 -1.44 -0.70
C PRO A 436 -38.62 -2.37 -0.31
N VAL A 437 -38.32 -3.64 -0.08
CA VAL A 437 -39.28 -4.59 0.48
C VAL A 437 -39.59 -4.07 1.87
N SER A 438 -40.87 -3.72 2.08
CA SER A 438 -41.42 -3.44 3.39
C SER A 438 -40.99 -4.57 4.35
N THR A 439 -40.33 -4.18 5.42
CA THR A 439 -39.90 -5.03 6.52
C THR A 439 -41.13 -5.55 7.27
N GLU A 440 -41.74 -6.62 6.77
CA GLU A 440 -42.61 -7.46 7.56
C GLU A 440 -42.33 -8.93 7.22
N SER A 441 -41.72 -9.59 8.18
CA SER A 441 -41.48 -11.02 8.39
C SER A 441 -40.03 -11.47 8.43
N ALA A 442 -39.37 -11.18 9.52
CA ALA A 442 -38.26 -11.99 10.02
C ALA A 442 -38.41 -12.13 11.55
N ALA A 443 -39.43 -12.84 11.95
CA ALA A 443 -39.53 -13.39 13.29
C ALA A 443 -38.98 -14.82 13.24
N ASN A 444 -38.06 -15.12 14.20
CA ASN A 444 -37.53 -16.44 14.57
C ASN A 444 -36.28 -16.93 13.84
N GLU A 445 -35.16 -16.30 14.16
CA GLU A 445 -33.89 -17.03 14.31
C GLU A 445 -33.38 -16.85 15.77
N PRO A 446 -32.86 -17.91 16.42
CA PRO A 446 -32.38 -17.80 17.79
C PRO A 446 -31.12 -16.93 17.85
N ASP A 447 -31.23 -15.92 18.67
CA ASP A 447 -30.13 -14.95 18.94
C ASP A 447 -29.05 -15.64 19.76
N PHE A 448 -27.88 -15.92 19.14
CA PHE A 448 -26.68 -16.35 19.83
C PHE A 448 -25.76 -15.15 20.06
N PRO A 449 -25.75 -14.51 21.26
CA PRO A 449 -24.98 -13.30 21.54
C PRO A 449 -23.46 -13.47 21.39
N LEU A 450 -22.96 -14.70 21.53
CA LEU A 450 -21.52 -15.01 21.43
C LEU A 450 -20.94 -15.00 20.01
N LEU A 451 -21.80 -15.10 18.97
CA LEU A 451 -21.36 -15.05 17.57
C LEU A 451 -21.30 -13.62 17.01
N LYS A 452 -22.05 -12.68 17.57
CA LYS A 452 -21.96 -11.26 17.18
C LYS A 452 -20.68 -10.60 17.68
N GLN A 453 -20.22 -10.94 18.87
CA GLN A 453 -18.99 -10.37 19.45
C GLN A 453 -17.70 -10.86 18.74
N ALA A 454 -17.72 -12.05 18.14
CA ALA A 454 -16.60 -12.59 17.39
C ALA A 454 -16.49 -12.02 15.95
N ALA A 455 -17.56 -11.50 15.38
CA ALA A 455 -17.58 -10.93 14.04
C ALA A 455 -17.14 -9.45 14.01
N GLU A 456 -17.24 -8.75 15.16
CA GLU A 456 -16.86 -7.34 15.27
C GLU A 456 -15.37 -7.13 15.59
N THR A 457 -14.63 -8.18 15.92
CA THR A 457 -13.22 -8.11 16.36
C THR A 457 -12.18 -8.56 15.34
N SER A 458 -12.57 -9.01 14.15
CA SER A 458 -11.63 -9.32 13.09
C SER A 458 -11.67 -8.22 12.02
N GLY A 459 -10.59 -7.46 11.89
CA GLY A 459 -10.42 -6.40 10.88
C GLY A 459 -10.43 -6.90 9.41
N PHE A 460 -10.76 -8.14 9.18
CA PHE A 460 -11.28 -8.65 7.93
C PHE A 460 -12.80 -8.63 8.03
N TYR A 461 -13.41 -7.61 7.43
CA TYR A 461 -14.83 -7.63 7.18
C TYR A 461 -15.16 -8.92 6.42
N ARG A 462 -15.60 -9.96 7.13
CA ARG A 462 -16.36 -11.05 6.51
C ARG A 462 -17.67 -10.44 6.07
N VAL A 463 -17.65 -9.88 4.85
CA VAL A 463 -18.88 -9.51 4.16
C VAL A 463 -19.78 -10.74 4.19
N LYS A 464 -20.97 -10.62 4.76
CA LYS A 464 -21.98 -11.67 4.63
C LYS A 464 -22.11 -11.95 3.13
N ARG A 465 -21.68 -13.12 2.65
CA ARG A 465 -21.75 -13.48 1.24
C ARG A 465 -23.19 -13.27 0.80
N LYS A 466 -23.41 -12.37 -0.14
CA LYS A 466 -24.69 -12.27 -0.82
C LYS A 466 -24.97 -13.65 -1.44
N GLN A 467 -26.11 -14.23 -1.17
CA GLN A 467 -26.49 -15.55 -1.69
C GLN A 467 -26.82 -15.52 -3.17
N ASN A 468 -26.86 -14.34 -3.80
CA ASN A 468 -27.27 -14.15 -5.18
C ASN A 468 -26.25 -13.26 -5.90
N ASN A 469 -25.82 -13.68 -7.09
CA ASN A 469 -24.89 -12.93 -7.94
C ASN A 469 -25.52 -11.70 -8.61
N GLN A 470 -26.82 -11.48 -8.45
CA GLN A 470 -27.53 -10.35 -9.05
C GLN A 470 -27.08 -9.01 -8.49
N VAL A 471 -27.03 -8.05 -9.37
CA VAL A 471 -26.71 -6.64 -9.07
C VAL A 471 -28.03 -5.90 -8.78
N THR A 472 -28.16 -5.34 -7.58
CA THR A 472 -29.41 -4.74 -7.13
C THR A 472 -29.27 -3.38 -6.47
N SER A 473 -28.04 -2.91 -6.24
CA SER A 473 -27.78 -1.68 -5.51
C SER A 473 -26.65 -0.87 -6.14
N ALA A 474 -26.83 0.45 -6.21
CA ALA A 474 -25.82 1.35 -6.75
C ALA A 474 -25.84 2.71 -6.03
N ALA A 475 -24.75 3.47 -6.17
CA ALA A 475 -24.69 4.87 -5.79
C ALA A 475 -24.05 5.72 -6.89
N LEU A 476 -24.42 7.00 -6.92
CA LEU A 476 -23.91 7.99 -7.86
C LEU A 476 -22.97 8.96 -7.15
N ILE A 477 -21.70 8.99 -7.55
CA ILE A 477 -20.68 9.86 -6.96
C ILE A 477 -20.36 11.01 -7.91
N LEU A 478 -20.99 12.13 -7.68
CA LEU A 478 -20.72 13.42 -8.35
C LEU A 478 -20.50 14.51 -7.29
N HIS A 479 -19.87 15.62 -7.71
CA HIS A 479 -19.57 16.71 -6.76
C HIS A 479 -20.82 17.41 -6.23
N ASP A 480 -21.91 17.42 -7.00
CA ASP A 480 -23.18 18.07 -6.77
C ASP A 480 -24.30 17.11 -6.32
N VAL A 481 -24.00 15.85 -6.06
CA VAL A 481 -24.94 14.83 -5.57
C VAL A 481 -24.58 14.45 -4.14
N GLY A 482 -25.52 14.65 -3.23
CA GLY A 482 -25.35 14.40 -1.79
C GLY A 482 -24.32 15.32 -1.12
N CYS A 483 -24.24 15.29 0.21
CA CYS A 483 -23.19 15.98 0.94
C CYS A 483 -21.86 15.20 0.94
N LYS A 484 -20.79 15.81 1.44
CA LYS A 484 -19.46 15.17 1.48
C LYS A 484 -19.43 13.92 2.37
N GLU A 485 -20.21 13.94 3.45
CA GLU A 485 -20.34 12.81 4.38
C GLU A 485 -21.08 11.66 3.74
N GLU A 486 -22.24 11.90 3.11
CA GLU A 486 -23.00 10.87 2.40
C GLU A 486 -22.18 10.16 1.31
N ARG A 487 -21.40 10.93 0.53
CA ARG A 487 -20.51 10.34 -0.48
C ARG A 487 -19.43 9.45 0.13
N LYS A 488 -18.92 9.80 1.32
CA LYS A 488 -17.99 8.93 2.05
C LYS A 488 -18.69 7.65 2.51
N ASP A 489 -19.89 7.76 3.04
CA ASP A 489 -20.65 6.61 3.51
C ASP A 489 -20.97 5.65 2.35
N TRP A 490 -21.32 6.15 1.17
CA TRP A 490 -21.53 5.32 -0.02
C TRP A 490 -20.24 4.60 -0.46
N VAL A 491 -19.11 5.27 -0.39
CA VAL A 491 -17.81 4.63 -0.69
C VAL A 491 -17.45 3.57 0.35
N GLU A 492 -17.70 3.82 1.63
CA GLU A 492 -17.50 2.79 2.67
C GLU A 492 -18.48 1.61 2.51
N ASP A 493 -19.74 1.87 2.22
CA ASP A 493 -20.72 0.82 1.95
C ASP A 493 -20.37 -0.02 0.71
N PHE A 494 -19.78 0.62 -0.31
CA PHE A 494 -19.24 -0.10 -1.47
C PHE A 494 -18.06 -1.00 -1.11
N LYS A 495 -17.10 -0.50 -0.32
CA LYS A 495 -15.95 -1.29 0.13
C LYS A 495 -16.33 -2.52 0.95
N VAL A 496 -17.38 -2.42 1.75
CA VAL A 496 -17.88 -3.55 2.55
C VAL A 496 -18.89 -4.41 1.79
N GLY A 497 -19.08 -4.19 0.49
CA GLY A 497 -19.94 -4.99 -0.38
C GLY A 497 -21.44 -4.81 -0.15
N LYS A 498 -21.88 -3.73 0.48
CA LYS A 498 -23.30 -3.40 0.61
C LYS A 498 -23.87 -2.80 -0.67
N LEU A 499 -23.03 -2.08 -1.43
CA LEU A 499 -23.36 -1.56 -2.75
C LEU A 499 -22.69 -2.40 -3.83
N ASP A 500 -23.40 -2.64 -4.92
CA ASP A 500 -22.94 -3.43 -6.07
C ASP A 500 -22.18 -2.57 -7.07
N PHE A 501 -22.70 -1.36 -7.38
CA PHE A 501 -22.08 -0.44 -8.33
C PHE A 501 -21.86 0.96 -7.76
N LEU A 502 -20.79 1.59 -8.23
CA LEU A 502 -20.59 3.04 -8.16
C LEU A 502 -20.56 3.61 -9.57
N PHE A 503 -21.43 4.56 -9.87
CA PHE A 503 -21.35 5.39 -11.08
C PHE A 503 -20.60 6.68 -10.75
N VAL A 504 -19.51 6.96 -11.48
CA VAL A 504 -18.58 8.03 -11.11
C VAL A 504 -18.16 8.85 -12.33
N TYR A 505 -17.99 10.16 -12.15
CA TYR A 505 -17.38 11.05 -13.14
C TYR A 505 -16.52 12.10 -12.45
N ASN A 506 -15.30 12.28 -12.91
CA ASN A 506 -14.33 13.34 -12.55
C ASN A 506 -14.10 13.63 -11.05
N SER A 507 -14.87 13.01 -10.15
CA SER A 507 -14.66 13.11 -8.70
C SER A 507 -13.62 12.10 -8.20
N CYS A 508 -13.21 11.19 -9.06
CA CYS A 508 -12.26 10.14 -8.78
C CYS A 508 -11.07 10.23 -9.72
N SER A 509 -10.19 11.19 -9.48
CA SER A 509 -8.80 10.92 -9.83
C SER A 509 -8.40 9.62 -9.12
N PRO A 510 -7.69 8.67 -9.78
CA PRO A 510 -7.26 7.40 -9.16
C PRO A 510 -6.55 7.56 -7.81
N ALA A 511 -6.13 8.78 -7.49
CA ALA A 511 -5.50 9.15 -6.23
C ALA A 511 -6.46 9.63 -5.13
N SER A 512 -7.76 9.76 -5.38
CA SER A 512 -8.76 10.17 -4.38
C SER A 512 -9.58 9.00 -3.85
N MET A 513 -9.39 7.81 -4.39
CA MET A 513 -9.99 6.62 -3.81
C MET A 513 -9.10 6.10 -2.68
N PRO A 514 -9.64 5.89 -1.48
CA PRO A 514 -8.95 5.09 -0.50
C PRO A 514 -8.76 3.70 -1.12
N ASN A 515 -7.58 3.14 -0.94
CA ASN A 515 -7.20 1.82 -1.44
C ASN A 515 -8.31 0.81 -1.13
N ALA A 516 -8.91 0.24 -2.17
CA ALA A 516 -9.75 -0.94 -2.06
C ALA A 516 -8.86 -2.17 -1.90
#